data_53dea1dfbc29799fba2d297cd510e933
#
_entry.id   53dea1dfbc29799fba2d297cd510e933
#
_cell.length_a   1.000
_cell.length_b   1.000
_cell.length_c   1.000
_cell.angle_alpha   90.00
_cell.angle_beta   90.00
_cell.angle_gamma   90.00
#
_symmetry.space_group_name_H-M   'P 1'
#
loop_
_entity.id
_entity.type
_entity.pdbx_description
1 polymer ?
#
loop_
_entity_poly.entity_id
_entity_poly.type
_entity_poly.pdbx_seq_one_letter_code
_entity_poly.pdbx_strand_id
1 'polypeptide(L)'
;MDWARARLGGLASLLLLGLLFDPATSAAQQRTGVVLDFSGWRSGQARRAVVRAIATQADLQPQAEVQQAAAGMGADLSDPTGMARVAEQRGLDFLVRGEVRGRGGRARTMIHIHDASGNEVAFREAPSPLGRRRLNLISRATVEAWEQAASAIAEREAEEQRRAEEEERRREQEELARLAAEQTGEDDEDDDDDEEVEGALPRLVAMVGIDGRTRKASVDLDPSGGRDYDAGLFPSLTLTLESFPLGTSDSAIRGLYARFDFGVSLGLKSQEEDAMGNLGPELSTTAYQLGIHLGYLYPFEGDAARIGALVGFGVDSFSIDENTTMPSSKYTFLRVGLAADARLYENLLRARADFGYRITFGVGDLSPAFGEDGSASGFDVGIGLYGALDMGLSYGLRFGFTRYSIDFSGVGMGSPAAATATDMTDRSLNVGLQLGYAL
;
A
#
# COMPACT_ATOMS: atom_id res chain seq x y z
N MET A 1 -19.00 -22.65 35.95
CA MET A 1 -17.83 -21.75 35.82
C MET A 1 -16.99 -22.09 34.58
N ASP A 2 -17.60 -22.51 33.45
CA ASP A 2 -16.87 -23.01 32.26
C ASP A 2 -17.35 -22.42 30.89
N TRP A 3 -18.10 -21.32 30.94
CA TRP A 3 -18.66 -20.70 29.70
C TRP A 3 -17.82 -19.54 29.10
N ALA A 4 -16.82 -19.03 29.83
CA ALA A 4 -16.03 -17.90 29.43
C ALA A 4 -14.82 -18.26 28.50
N ARG A 5 -14.46 -19.56 28.42
CA ARG A 5 -13.26 -19.98 27.63
C ARG A 5 -13.52 -20.26 26.15
N ALA A 6 -14.77 -20.44 25.72
CA ALA A 6 -15.09 -20.85 24.36
C ALA A 6 -15.25 -19.68 23.33
N ARG A 7 -15.40 -18.42 23.78
CA ARG A 7 -15.63 -17.27 22.89
C ARG A 7 -14.40 -16.42 22.60
N LEU A 8 -13.31 -16.59 23.30
CA LEU A 8 -12.04 -15.85 23.04
C LEU A 8 -11.19 -16.47 21.93
N GLY A 9 -11.45 -17.72 21.53
CA GLY A 9 -10.71 -18.38 20.45
C GLY A 9 -11.10 -17.95 19.03
N GLY A 10 -12.30 -17.42 18.84
CA GLY A 10 -12.82 -17.06 17.51
C GLY A 10 -12.34 -15.69 16.99
N LEU A 11 -12.15 -14.73 17.87
CA LEU A 11 -11.73 -13.37 17.49
C LEU A 11 -10.22 -13.24 17.21
N ALA A 12 -9.40 -14.10 17.84
CA ALA A 12 -7.96 -14.13 17.59
C ALA A 12 -7.60 -14.74 16.23
N SER A 13 -8.44 -15.62 15.68
CA SER A 13 -8.21 -16.26 14.38
C SER A 13 -8.55 -15.34 13.19
N LEU A 14 -9.48 -14.41 13.33
CA LEU A 14 -9.85 -13.45 12.27
C LEU A 14 -8.83 -12.31 12.14
N LEU A 15 -8.14 -11.94 13.21
CA LEU A 15 -7.08 -10.93 13.19
C LEU A 15 -5.75 -11.44 12.59
N LEU A 16 -5.52 -12.76 12.58
CA LEU A 16 -4.29 -13.35 12.00
C LEU A 16 -4.38 -13.55 10.48
N LEU A 17 -5.57 -13.63 9.89
CA LEU A 17 -5.72 -13.78 8.43
C LEU A 17 -5.50 -12.47 7.65
N GLY A 18 -5.66 -11.30 8.28
CA GLY A 18 -5.41 -9.99 7.67
C GLY A 18 -3.93 -9.60 7.54
N LEU A 19 -3.02 -10.30 8.20
CA LEU A 19 -1.59 -9.99 8.23
C LEU A 19 -0.75 -10.70 7.17
N LEU A 20 -1.36 -11.55 6.33
CA LEU A 20 -0.66 -12.30 5.27
C LEU A 20 -0.77 -11.67 3.87
N PHE A 21 -1.43 -10.54 3.74
CA PHE A 21 -1.33 -9.77 2.50
C PHE A 21 -0.13 -8.84 2.58
N ASP A 22 0.99 -9.32 2.10
CA ASP A 22 2.17 -8.54 1.76
C ASP A 22 1.92 -7.82 0.41
N PRO A 23 1.62 -6.50 0.37
CA PRO A 23 1.42 -5.79 -0.88
C PRO A 23 2.75 -5.39 -1.54
N ALA A 24 3.88 -5.89 -1.07
CA ALA A 24 5.19 -5.39 -1.47
C ALA A 24 6.04 -6.37 -2.29
N THR A 25 5.49 -7.49 -2.73
CA THR A 25 6.10 -8.29 -3.79
C THR A 25 5.06 -8.65 -4.84
N SER A 26 4.54 -7.65 -5.52
CA SER A 26 4.28 -7.82 -6.93
C SER A 26 5.65 -7.95 -7.64
N ALA A 27 6.35 -9.03 -7.39
CA ALA A 27 7.15 -9.66 -8.43
C ALA A 27 6.18 -9.77 -9.59
N ALA A 28 6.42 -9.06 -10.67
CA ALA A 28 5.56 -9.04 -11.84
C ALA A 28 5.28 -10.51 -12.15
N GLN A 29 4.08 -10.98 -11.77
CA GLN A 29 3.71 -12.39 -11.90
C GLN A 29 3.82 -12.66 -13.37
N GLN A 30 4.81 -13.46 -13.77
CA GLN A 30 5.16 -13.64 -15.16
C GLN A 30 3.94 -14.28 -15.81
N ARG A 31 3.20 -13.49 -16.60
CA ARG A 31 1.94 -13.90 -17.21
C ARG A 31 2.15 -15.12 -18.09
N THR A 32 1.24 -16.06 -18.00
CA THR A 32 1.28 -17.31 -18.77
C THR A 32 0.36 -17.22 -19.96
N GLY A 33 0.82 -17.59 -21.15
CA GLY A 33 -0.01 -17.55 -22.34
C GLY A 33 0.41 -18.49 -23.44
N VAL A 34 -0.21 -18.37 -24.60
CA VAL A 34 0.10 -19.18 -25.78
C VAL A 34 0.07 -18.35 -27.06
N VAL A 35 1.00 -18.64 -27.97
CA VAL A 35 0.96 -18.14 -29.34
C VAL A 35 0.44 -19.25 -30.26
N LEU A 36 -0.79 -19.09 -30.72
CA LEU A 36 -1.48 -20.02 -31.63
C LEU A 36 -0.87 -20.02 -33.06
N ASP A 37 -1.36 -20.87 -33.91
CA ASP A 37 -0.95 -20.88 -35.32
C ASP A 37 -1.39 -19.59 -36.04
N PHE A 38 -0.49 -19.08 -36.84
CA PHE A 38 -0.77 -17.99 -37.74
C PHE A 38 -1.24 -18.53 -39.10
N SER A 39 -2.25 -17.89 -39.66
CA SER A 39 -2.74 -18.22 -40.98
C SER A 39 -2.06 -17.42 -42.11
N GLY A 40 -2.11 -17.89 -43.34
CA GLY A 40 -1.70 -17.14 -44.49
C GLY A 40 -0.25 -17.36 -44.95
N TRP A 41 0.23 -16.46 -45.83
CA TRP A 41 1.50 -16.58 -46.52
C TRP A 41 2.71 -16.43 -45.59
N ARG A 42 3.61 -17.43 -45.53
CA ARG A 42 4.78 -17.47 -44.64
C ARG A 42 4.47 -17.21 -43.17
N SER A 43 3.29 -17.59 -42.76
CA SER A 43 2.79 -17.43 -41.37
C SER A 43 3.73 -18.00 -40.32
N GLY A 44 4.38 -19.14 -40.57
CA GLY A 44 5.34 -19.73 -39.64
C GLY A 44 6.58 -18.87 -39.35
N GLN A 45 6.99 -17.97 -40.28
CA GLN A 45 8.08 -17.04 -40.02
C GLN A 45 7.61 -15.87 -39.13
N ALA A 46 6.41 -15.38 -39.39
CA ALA A 46 5.78 -14.35 -38.55
C ALA A 46 5.57 -14.86 -37.13
N ARG A 47 4.97 -16.06 -36.98
CA ARG A 47 4.76 -16.70 -35.69
C ARG A 47 6.05 -16.84 -34.87
N ARG A 48 7.14 -17.33 -35.50
CA ARG A 48 8.43 -17.45 -34.80
C ARG A 48 9.00 -16.10 -34.33
N ALA A 49 8.74 -15.01 -35.05
CA ALA A 49 9.14 -13.68 -34.61
C ALA A 49 8.32 -13.20 -33.40
N VAL A 50 7.01 -13.45 -33.43
CA VAL A 50 6.08 -13.16 -32.31
C VAL A 50 6.43 -13.98 -31.08
N VAL A 51 6.59 -15.31 -31.23
CA VAL A 51 6.99 -16.18 -30.09
C VAL A 51 8.26 -15.68 -29.42
N ARG A 52 9.30 -15.34 -30.20
CA ARG A 52 10.55 -14.82 -29.61
C ARG A 52 10.38 -13.49 -28.89
N ALA A 53 9.53 -12.62 -29.39
CA ALA A 53 9.29 -11.33 -28.77
C ALA A 53 8.54 -11.48 -27.45
N ILE A 54 7.50 -12.32 -27.39
CA ILE A 54 6.69 -12.52 -26.17
C ILE A 54 7.43 -13.37 -25.13
N ALA A 55 8.21 -14.38 -25.54
CA ALA A 55 8.97 -15.23 -24.62
C ALA A 55 10.01 -14.48 -23.76
N THR A 56 10.31 -13.22 -24.08
CA THR A 56 11.15 -12.34 -23.22
C THR A 56 10.32 -11.59 -22.17
N GLN A 57 9.00 -11.63 -22.26
CA GLN A 57 8.07 -10.83 -21.46
C GLN A 57 7.09 -11.70 -20.65
N ALA A 58 6.84 -12.94 -21.08
CA ALA A 58 5.83 -13.82 -20.50
C ALA A 58 6.25 -15.28 -20.65
N ASP A 59 5.65 -16.16 -19.85
CA ASP A 59 5.80 -17.60 -19.96
C ASP A 59 4.86 -18.15 -21.04
N LEU A 60 5.40 -18.96 -21.95
CA LEU A 60 4.63 -19.49 -23.09
C LEU A 60 4.43 -20.99 -22.96
N GLN A 61 3.16 -21.43 -22.83
CA GLN A 61 2.81 -22.83 -22.92
C GLN A 61 2.98 -23.36 -24.35
N PRO A 62 3.35 -24.65 -24.49
CA PRO A 62 3.43 -25.28 -25.79
C PRO A 62 2.07 -25.30 -26.51
N GLN A 63 2.03 -24.78 -27.73
CA GLN A 63 0.79 -24.72 -28.52
C GLN A 63 0.09 -26.08 -28.67
N ALA A 64 0.84 -27.15 -28.86
CA ALA A 64 0.30 -28.49 -29.05
C ALA A 64 -0.57 -28.93 -27.85
N GLU A 65 -0.15 -28.60 -26.63
CA GLU A 65 -0.90 -28.94 -25.42
C GLU A 65 -2.22 -28.16 -25.33
N VAL A 66 -2.17 -26.86 -25.69
CA VAL A 66 -3.36 -26.00 -25.70
C VAL A 66 -4.35 -26.46 -26.80
N GLN A 67 -3.87 -26.84 -27.98
CA GLN A 67 -4.71 -27.41 -29.04
C GLN A 67 -5.31 -28.76 -28.66
N GLN A 68 -4.56 -29.62 -27.98
CA GLN A 68 -5.07 -30.89 -27.46
C GLN A 68 -6.17 -30.68 -26.41
N ALA A 69 -5.99 -29.68 -25.48
CA ALA A 69 -7.01 -29.31 -24.51
C ALA A 69 -8.28 -28.80 -25.22
N ALA A 70 -8.13 -27.92 -26.22
CA ALA A 70 -9.25 -27.42 -27.02
C ALA A 70 -10.00 -28.53 -27.71
N ALA A 71 -9.29 -29.47 -28.36
CA ALA A 71 -9.88 -30.65 -29.03
C ALA A 71 -10.64 -31.52 -28.03
N GLY A 72 -10.09 -31.80 -26.87
CA GLY A 72 -10.72 -32.59 -25.80
C GLY A 72 -12.03 -31.97 -25.28
N MET A 73 -12.17 -30.67 -25.32
CA MET A 73 -13.37 -29.92 -24.91
C MET A 73 -14.34 -29.60 -26.06
N GLY A 74 -13.96 -29.89 -27.31
CA GLY A 74 -14.69 -29.43 -28.49
C GLY A 74 -14.74 -27.91 -28.61
N ALA A 75 -13.71 -27.21 -28.09
CA ALA A 75 -13.62 -25.76 -28.10
C ALA A 75 -12.97 -25.25 -29.39
N ASP A 76 -13.59 -24.25 -30.02
CA ASP A 76 -13.02 -23.58 -31.19
C ASP A 76 -12.17 -22.40 -30.75
N LEU A 77 -10.85 -22.46 -30.97
CA LEU A 77 -9.91 -21.38 -30.68
C LEU A 77 -10.03 -20.17 -31.63
N SER A 78 -10.96 -20.22 -32.61
CA SER A 78 -11.31 -19.06 -33.43
C SER A 78 -12.42 -18.21 -32.80
N ASP A 79 -13.16 -18.76 -31.85
CA ASP A 79 -14.27 -18.12 -31.12
C ASP A 79 -13.85 -17.65 -29.73
N PRO A 80 -14.23 -16.41 -29.30
CA PRO A 80 -13.92 -15.90 -27.97
C PRO A 80 -14.33 -16.83 -26.82
N THR A 81 -15.51 -17.45 -26.91
CA THR A 81 -16.00 -18.39 -25.88
C THR A 81 -15.17 -19.65 -25.81
N GLY A 82 -14.70 -20.14 -26.96
CA GLY A 82 -13.80 -21.29 -27.03
C GLY A 82 -12.43 -20.97 -26.44
N MET A 83 -11.89 -19.78 -26.75
CA MET A 83 -10.64 -19.29 -26.15
C MET A 83 -10.75 -19.18 -24.63
N ALA A 84 -11.82 -18.58 -24.11
CA ALA A 84 -12.03 -18.40 -22.67
C ALA A 84 -12.04 -19.75 -21.92
N ARG A 85 -12.79 -20.76 -22.42
CA ARG A 85 -12.84 -22.08 -21.80
C ARG A 85 -11.46 -22.77 -21.75
N VAL A 86 -10.67 -22.61 -22.81
CA VAL A 86 -9.32 -23.18 -22.84
C VAL A 86 -8.38 -22.42 -21.93
N ALA A 87 -8.48 -21.09 -21.87
CA ALA A 87 -7.70 -20.25 -20.98
C ALA A 87 -7.95 -20.62 -19.51
N GLU A 88 -9.19 -20.75 -19.11
CA GLU A 88 -9.59 -21.16 -17.76
C GLU A 88 -9.03 -22.54 -17.38
N GLN A 89 -9.21 -23.54 -18.26
CA GLN A 89 -8.73 -24.91 -18.01
C GLN A 89 -7.21 -25.00 -17.90
N ARG A 90 -6.48 -24.18 -18.67
CA ARG A 90 -5.02 -24.23 -18.76
C ARG A 90 -4.31 -23.17 -17.90
N GLY A 91 -5.06 -22.29 -17.22
CA GLY A 91 -4.49 -21.19 -16.46
C GLY A 91 -3.72 -20.22 -17.36
N LEU A 92 -4.30 -19.82 -18.50
CA LEU A 92 -3.70 -18.86 -19.41
C LEU A 92 -4.25 -17.47 -19.14
N ASP A 93 -3.37 -16.50 -18.98
CA ASP A 93 -3.72 -15.09 -18.85
C ASP A 93 -4.01 -14.44 -20.21
N PHE A 94 -3.42 -14.99 -21.29
CA PHE A 94 -3.59 -14.44 -22.63
C PHE A 94 -3.39 -15.50 -23.73
N LEU A 95 -3.97 -15.20 -24.92
CA LEU A 95 -3.76 -15.97 -26.16
C LEU A 95 -3.39 -15.00 -27.29
N VAL A 96 -2.43 -15.39 -28.14
CA VAL A 96 -2.02 -14.61 -29.31
C VAL A 96 -2.39 -15.32 -30.58
N ARG A 97 -3.11 -14.62 -31.45
CA ARG A 97 -3.45 -15.08 -32.81
C ARG A 97 -2.80 -14.19 -33.86
N GLY A 98 -2.61 -14.71 -35.02
CA GLY A 98 -2.10 -13.91 -36.11
C GLY A 98 -2.52 -14.40 -37.50
N GLU A 99 -2.50 -13.44 -38.43
CA GLU A 99 -2.79 -13.70 -39.85
C GLU A 99 -1.82 -12.93 -40.72
N VAL A 100 -1.39 -13.52 -41.81
CA VAL A 100 -0.60 -12.82 -42.83
C VAL A 100 -1.47 -12.66 -44.10
N ARG A 101 -1.96 -11.42 -44.30
CA ARG A 101 -2.78 -11.07 -45.47
C ARG A 101 -1.89 -10.59 -46.63
N GLY A 102 -2.21 -11.07 -47.83
CA GLY A 102 -1.47 -10.75 -49.05
C GLY A 102 -0.22 -11.57 -49.24
N ARG A 103 0.61 -11.21 -50.25
CA ARG A 103 1.85 -11.90 -50.63
C ARG A 103 2.98 -10.97 -50.98
N GLY A 104 4.21 -11.48 -50.88
CA GLY A 104 5.41 -10.71 -51.22
C GLY A 104 5.63 -9.52 -50.33
N GLY A 105 6.19 -8.43 -50.85
CA GLY A 105 6.51 -7.21 -50.13
C GLY A 105 5.29 -6.40 -49.66
N ARG A 106 4.11 -6.67 -50.20
CA ARG A 106 2.84 -6.05 -49.83
C ARG A 106 2.07 -6.79 -48.78
N ALA A 107 2.52 -7.98 -48.33
CA ALA A 107 1.86 -8.70 -47.26
C ALA A 107 1.92 -7.88 -45.95
N ARG A 108 0.91 -8.08 -45.10
CA ARG A 108 0.81 -7.51 -43.76
C ARG A 108 0.61 -8.63 -42.76
N THR A 109 1.29 -8.52 -41.62
CA THR A 109 1.12 -9.42 -40.48
C THR A 109 0.21 -8.76 -39.47
N MET A 110 -0.90 -9.40 -39.17
CA MET A 110 -1.89 -8.95 -38.18
C MET A 110 -1.65 -9.76 -36.90
N ILE A 111 -1.53 -9.07 -35.77
CA ILE A 111 -1.26 -9.67 -34.46
C ILE A 111 -2.40 -9.26 -33.54
N HIS A 112 -3.11 -10.26 -33.01
CA HIS A 112 -4.23 -10.08 -32.08
C HIS A 112 -3.87 -10.73 -30.76
N ILE A 113 -4.01 -9.99 -29.66
CA ILE A 113 -3.82 -10.52 -28.32
C ILE A 113 -5.17 -10.51 -27.61
N HIS A 114 -5.55 -11.64 -27.08
CA HIS A 114 -6.80 -11.85 -26.34
C HIS A 114 -6.47 -12.11 -24.87
N ASP A 115 -7.32 -11.66 -23.97
CA ASP A 115 -7.25 -11.97 -22.54
C ASP A 115 -7.80 -13.39 -22.25
N ALA A 116 -7.76 -13.77 -20.97
CA ALA A 116 -8.31 -15.06 -20.50
C ALA A 116 -9.80 -15.23 -20.78
N SER A 117 -10.55 -14.13 -20.91
CA SER A 117 -11.98 -14.15 -21.27
C SER A 117 -12.24 -14.23 -22.78
N GLY A 118 -11.18 -14.31 -23.60
CA GLY A 118 -11.25 -14.37 -25.05
C GLY A 118 -11.49 -13.03 -25.75
N ASN A 119 -11.52 -11.91 -25.01
CA ASN A 119 -11.70 -10.59 -25.60
C ASN A 119 -10.38 -10.08 -26.20
N GLU A 120 -10.45 -9.45 -27.37
CA GLU A 120 -9.28 -8.80 -27.97
C GLU A 120 -8.91 -7.56 -27.16
N VAL A 121 -7.72 -7.56 -26.56
CA VAL A 121 -7.18 -6.47 -25.73
C VAL A 121 -6.10 -5.65 -26.43
N ALA A 122 -5.48 -6.21 -27.48
CA ALA A 122 -4.55 -5.46 -28.31
C ALA A 122 -4.52 -5.99 -29.76
N PHE A 123 -4.33 -5.06 -30.69
CA PHE A 123 -4.16 -5.34 -32.12
C PHE A 123 -3.01 -4.52 -32.69
N ARG A 124 -2.17 -5.14 -33.52
CA ARG A 124 -1.15 -4.43 -34.30
C ARG A 124 -0.98 -5.02 -35.69
N GLU A 125 -0.73 -4.16 -36.62
CA GLU A 125 -0.34 -4.50 -38.00
C GLU A 125 1.16 -4.28 -38.17
N ALA A 126 1.84 -5.27 -38.73
CA ALA A 126 3.27 -5.24 -39.03
C ALA A 126 3.52 -5.56 -40.52
N PRO A 127 4.68 -5.19 -41.08
CA PRO A 127 5.00 -5.47 -42.46
C PRO A 127 5.17 -6.97 -42.74
N SER A 128 5.27 -7.32 -44.03
CA SER A 128 5.52 -8.67 -44.52
C SER A 128 6.67 -9.38 -43.81
N PRO A 129 6.56 -10.69 -43.50
CA PRO A 129 7.61 -11.48 -42.85
C PRO A 129 8.82 -11.82 -43.76
N LEU A 130 9.12 -10.97 -44.71
CA LEU A 130 10.23 -11.12 -45.67
C LEU A 130 11.52 -10.46 -45.17
N GLY A 131 12.54 -11.27 -44.94
CA GLY A 131 13.88 -10.81 -44.58
C GLY A 131 14.04 -10.35 -43.13
N ARG A 132 15.26 -10.42 -42.63
CA ARG A 132 15.63 -10.17 -41.22
C ARG A 132 15.15 -8.82 -40.69
N ARG A 133 15.31 -7.76 -41.47
CA ARG A 133 14.91 -6.39 -41.08
C ARG A 133 13.40 -6.29 -40.82
N ARG A 134 12.56 -6.94 -41.63
CA ARG A 134 11.12 -6.91 -41.49
C ARG A 134 10.63 -7.82 -40.35
N LEU A 135 11.32 -8.93 -40.08
CA LEU A 135 11.05 -9.76 -38.91
C LEU A 135 11.31 -8.99 -37.61
N ASN A 136 12.34 -8.13 -37.57
CA ASN A 136 12.56 -7.25 -36.41
C ASN A 136 11.42 -6.23 -36.24
N LEU A 137 10.82 -5.74 -37.32
CA LEU A 137 9.64 -4.86 -37.21
C LEU A 137 8.40 -5.61 -36.70
N ILE A 138 8.24 -6.89 -37.06
CA ILE A 138 7.18 -7.73 -36.47
C ILE A 138 7.43 -7.90 -34.96
N SER A 139 8.66 -8.21 -34.55
CA SER A 139 9.00 -8.33 -33.12
C SER A 139 8.72 -7.05 -32.34
N ARG A 140 9.08 -5.88 -32.89
CA ARG A 140 8.79 -4.58 -32.28
C ARG A 140 7.29 -4.31 -32.15
N ALA A 141 6.52 -4.52 -33.22
CA ALA A 141 5.07 -4.38 -33.18
C ALA A 141 4.42 -5.36 -32.19
N THR A 142 5.02 -6.54 -31.99
CA THR A 142 4.58 -7.51 -30.99
C THR A 142 4.82 -7.01 -29.57
N VAL A 143 5.98 -6.41 -29.27
CA VAL A 143 6.26 -5.82 -27.95
C VAL A 143 5.29 -4.68 -27.68
N GLU A 144 5.06 -3.78 -28.63
CA GLU A 144 4.10 -2.69 -28.50
C GLU A 144 2.66 -3.20 -28.29
N ALA A 145 2.26 -4.30 -28.95
CA ALA A 145 0.97 -4.96 -28.71
C ALA A 145 0.91 -5.57 -27.32
N TRP A 146 1.99 -6.20 -26.87
CA TRP A 146 2.07 -6.82 -25.56
C TRP A 146 1.98 -5.80 -24.42
N GLU A 147 2.70 -4.68 -24.50
CA GLU A 147 2.63 -3.59 -23.52
C GLU A 147 1.19 -3.08 -23.37
N GLN A 148 0.48 -2.87 -24.47
CA GLN A 148 -0.94 -2.48 -24.45
C GLN A 148 -1.82 -3.58 -23.83
N ALA A 149 -1.61 -4.84 -24.20
CA ALA A 149 -2.38 -5.96 -23.69
C ALA A 149 -2.15 -6.15 -22.18
N ALA A 150 -0.90 -6.10 -21.73
CA ALA A 150 -0.54 -6.25 -20.32
C ALA A 150 -1.18 -5.17 -19.44
N SER A 151 -1.22 -3.92 -19.91
CA SER A 151 -1.91 -2.82 -19.23
C SER A 151 -3.42 -3.07 -19.16
N ALA A 152 -4.06 -3.43 -20.27
CA ALA A 152 -5.50 -3.67 -20.31
C ALA A 152 -5.93 -4.86 -19.46
N ILE A 153 -5.12 -5.93 -19.39
CA ILE A 153 -5.38 -7.08 -18.53
C ILE A 153 -5.25 -6.67 -17.05
N ALA A 154 -4.19 -5.93 -16.70
CA ALA A 154 -3.98 -5.45 -15.33
C ALA A 154 -5.11 -4.52 -14.86
N GLU A 155 -5.61 -3.63 -15.70
CA GLU A 155 -6.74 -2.76 -15.39
C GLU A 155 -8.02 -3.55 -15.11
N ARG A 156 -8.29 -4.61 -15.89
CA ARG A 156 -9.45 -5.49 -15.66
C ARG A 156 -9.34 -6.28 -14.37
N GLU A 157 -8.19 -6.89 -14.11
CA GLU A 157 -7.93 -7.60 -12.86
C GLU A 157 -8.13 -6.70 -11.64
N ALA A 158 -7.63 -5.44 -11.71
CA ALA A 158 -7.82 -4.46 -10.65
C ALA A 158 -9.30 -4.02 -10.51
N GLU A 159 -10.07 -3.98 -11.60
CA GLU A 159 -11.49 -3.68 -11.54
C GLU A 159 -12.31 -4.85 -10.97
N GLU A 160 -11.98 -6.09 -11.36
CA GLU A 160 -12.61 -7.29 -10.81
C GLU A 160 -12.33 -7.44 -9.32
N GLN A 161 -11.11 -7.19 -8.88
CA GLN A 161 -10.74 -7.18 -7.45
C GLN A 161 -11.54 -6.14 -6.67
N ARG A 162 -11.64 -4.90 -7.17
CA ARG A 162 -12.46 -3.85 -6.53
C ARG A 162 -13.92 -4.24 -6.42
N ARG A 163 -14.50 -4.85 -7.47
CA ARG A 163 -15.90 -5.32 -7.44
C ARG A 163 -16.09 -6.46 -6.43
N ALA A 164 -15.15 -7.39 -6.36
CA ALA A 164 -15.19 -8.47 -5.38
C ALA A 164 -15.12 -7.93 -3.94
N GLU A 165 -14.22 -6.98 -3.66
CA GLU A 165 -14.10 -6.33 -2.35
C GLU A 165 -15.34 -5.50 -1.98
N GLU A 166 -15.98 -4.83 -2.96
CA GLU A 166 -17.23 -4.10 -2.73
C GLU A 166 -18.40 -5.05 -2.43
N GLU A 167 -18.46 -6.19 -3.12
CA GLU A 167 -19.49 -7.20 -2.88
C GLU A 167 -19.31 -7.87 -1.52
N GLU A 168 -18.08 -8.17 -1.13
CA GLU A 168 -17.77 -8.72 0.20
C GLU A 168 -18.16 -7.75 1.31
N ARG A 169 -17.77 -6.47 1.20
CA ARG A 169 -18.18 -5.44 2.17
C ARG A 169 -19.68 -5.27 2.25
N ARG A 170 -20.41 -5.38 1.12
CA ARG A 170 -21.88 -5.32 1.14
C ARG A 170 -22.46 -6.52 1.87
N ARG A 171 -21.94 -7.74 1.64
CA ARG A 171 -22.37 -8.94 2.35
C ARG A 171 -22.13 -8.84 3.85
N GLU A 172 -20.94 -8.36 4.25
CA GLU A 172 -20.63 -8.11 5.66
C GLU A 172 -21.60 -7.08 6.29
N GLN A 173 -21.91 -5.99 5.59
CA GLN A 173 -22.89 -5.01 6.07
C GLN A 173 -24.30 -5.59 6.19
N GLU A 174 -24.73 -6.39 5.22
CA GLU A 174 -26.04 -7.07 5.26
C GLU A 174 -26.10 -8.09 6.41
N GLU A 175 -25.01 -8.82 6.67
CA GLU A 175 -24.90 -9.76 7.80
C GLU A 175 -24.93 -9.04 9.15
N LEU A 176 -24.16 -7.95 9.28
CA LEU A 176 -24.18 -7.11 10.47
C LEU A 176 -25.57 -6.48 10.72
N ALA A 177 -26.22 -6.00 9.66
CA ALA A 177 -27.57 -5.46 9.76
C ALA A 177 -28.60 -6.53 10.17
N ARG A 178 -28.44 -7.77 9.68
CA ARG A 178 -29.28 -8.91 10.08
C ARG A 178 -29.07 -9.28 11.55
N LEU A 179 -27.81 -9.37 12.00
CA LEU A 179 -27.47 -9.65 13.39
C LEU A 179 -28.01 -8.55 14.33
N ALA A 180 -27.93 -7.30 13.91
CA ALA A 180 -28.52 -6.18 14.64
C ALA A 180 -30.05 -6.27 14.71
N ALA A 181 -30.72 -6.68 13.62
CA ALA A 181 -32.17 -6.87 13.60
C ALA A 181 -32.62 -8.07 14.43
N GLU A 182 -31.83 -9.14 14.50
CA GLU A 182 -32.11 -10.30 15.36
C GLU A 182 -31.94 -9.94 16.86
N GLN A 183 -31.06 -8.99 17.21
CA GLN A 183 -30.90 -8.51 18.59
C GLN A 183 -31.97 -7.52 19.03
N THR A 184 -32.63 -6.82 18.08
CA THR A 184 -33.73 -5.90 18.41
C THR A 184 -35.11 -6.56 18.42
N GLY A 185 -35.22 -7.88 18.18
CA GLY A 185 -36.49 -8.61 18.10
C GLY A 185 -36.98 -9.26 19.40
N GLU A 186 -36.23 -9.20 20.48
CA GLU A 186 -36.57 -9.78 21.77
C GLU A 186 -36.20 -8.84 22.93
N ASP A 187 -36.77 -7.66 22.97
CA ASP A 187 -36.88 -6.98 24.28
C ASP A 187 -38.11 -6.06 24.27
N ASP A 188 -39.03 -6.42 25.16
CA ASP A 188 -40.23 -5.69 25.50
C ASP A 188 -39.94 -4.27 25.96
N GLU A 189 -40.92 -3.40 25.70
CA GLU A 189 -41.07 -2.05 26.21
C GLU A 189 -40.64 -1.91 27.67
N ASP A 190 -39.39 -1.51 27.89
CA ASP A 190 -39.00 -0.82 29.09
C ASP A 190 -38.54 0.57 28.72
N ASP A 191 -39.29 1.58 29.17
CA ASP A 191 -38.93 2.98 29.18
C ASP A 191 -37.60 3.16 29.94
N ASP A 192 -36.47 2.93 29.25
CA ASP A 192 -35.17 3.28 29.82
C ASP A 192 -34.95 4.80 29.56
N ASP A 193 -35.25 5.57 30.62
CA ASP A 193 -34.63 6.88 30.82
C ASP A 193 -33.16 6.77 30.45
N ASP A 194 -32.72 7.45 29.38
CA ASP A 194 -31.33 7.60 28.99
C ASP A 194 -30.53 8.21 30.18
N GLU A 195 -30.18 7.42 31.19
CA GLU A 195 -29.18 7.78 32.16
C GLU A 195 -27.87 7.93 31.39
N GLU A 196 -27.51 9.19 31.05
CA GLU A 196 -26.19 9.50 30.53
C GLU A 196 -25.13 8.88 31.45
N VAL A 197 -24.49 7.79 31.00
CA VAL A 197 -23.44 7.11 31.75
C VAL A 197 -22.31 8.10 31.99
N GLU A 198 -22.20 8.58 33.23
CA GLU A 198 -21.20 9.58 33.62
C GLU A 198 -19.80 9.04 33.26
N GLY A 199 -19.13 9.69 32.30
CA GLY A 199 -17.82 9.29 31.80
C GLY A 199 -17.83 8.43 30.54
N ALA A 200 -18.94 8.38 29.79
CA ALA A 200 -18.99 7.73 28.47
C ALA A 200 -17.90 8.28 27.54
N LEU A 201 -17.19 7.39 26.85
CA LEU A 201 -16.18 7.75 25.87
C LEU A 201 -16.81 7.92 24.49
N PRO A 202 -16.40 8.91 23.67
CA PRO A 202 -16.91 9.04 22.31
C PRO A 202 -16.57 7.79 21.50
N ARG A 203 -17.56 7.22 20.81
CA ARG A 203 -17.34 6.02 19.99
C ARG A 203 -16.36 6.25 18.85
N LEU A 204 -16.38 7.46 18.29
CA LEU A 204 -15.52 7.85 17.18
C LEU A 204 -15.19 9.34 17.28
N VAL A 205 -13.92 9.69 17.09
CA VAL A 205 -13.44 11.06 16.91
C VAL A 205 -12.69 11.13 15.59
N ALA A 206 -13.13 11.98 14.68
CA ALA A 206 -12.48 12.24 13.41
C ALA A 206 -11.91 13.67 13.40
N MET A 207 -10.61 13.82 13.16
CA MET A 207 -9.92 15.10 13.16
C MET A 207 -9.10 15.29 11.89
N VAL A 208 -9.17 16.47 11.29
CA VAL A 208 -8.31 16.93 10.21
C VAL A 208 -7.48 18.09 10.71
N GLY A 209 -6.20 18.16 10.30
CA GLY A 209 -5.29 19.18 10.79
C GLY A 209 -4.24 19.60 9.78
N ILE A 210 -3.54 20.66 10.17
CA ILE A 210 -2.34 21.14 9.46
C ILE A 210 -1.19 21.13 10.45
N ASP A 211 -0.11 20.41 10.07
CA ASP A 211 1.12 20.33 10.84
C ASP A 211 2.24 21.09 10.11
N GLY A 212 3.05 21.83 10.86
CA GLY A 212 4.40 22.20 10.45
C GLY A 212 5.35 21.07 10.80
N ARG A 213 6.06 20.53 9.82
CA ARG A 213 7.02 19.42 10.00
C ARG A 213 8.42 19.84 9.63
N THR A 214 9.42 19.25 10.31
CA THR A 214 10.83 19.30 9.89
C THR A 214 11.38 17.90 9.77
N ARG A 215 12.41 17.73 8.95
CA ARG A 215 13.18 16.48 8.89
C ARG A 215 14.65 16.76 8.73
N LYS A 216 15.47 16.04 9.51
CA LYS A 216 16.93 16.06 9.40
C LYS A 216 17.44 14.62 9.36
N ALA A 217 18.22 14.31 8.34
CA ALA A 217 18.88 13.04 8.21
C ALA A 217 20.38 13.23 8.03
N SER A 218 21.19 12.41 8.70
CA SER A 218 22.65 12.45 8.63
C SER A 218 23.17 11.04 8.46
N VAL A 219 24.02 10.83 7.46
CA VAL A 219 24.72 9.55 7.16
C VAL A 219 26.20 9.75 7.37
N ASP A 220 26.81 8.88 8.16
CA ASP A 220 28.26 8.83 8.36
C ASP A 220 28.92 7.89 7.34
N LEU A 221 29.96 8.39 6.65
CA LEU A 221 30.70 7.68 5.60
C LEU A 221 32.18 7.57 5.97
N ASP A 222 32.72 6.37 6.10
CA ASP A 222 34.13 6.13 6.39
C ASP A 222 34.90 5.78 5.10
N PRO A 223 36.00 6.46 4.73
CA PRO A 223 36.67 7.58 5.41
C PRO A 223 36.22 8.99 4.93
N SER A 224 35.21 9.12 4.11
CA SER A 224 34.95 10.33 3.31
C SER A 224 34.08 11.40 3.98
N GLY A 225 33.75 11.26 5.27
CA GLY A 225 32.86 12.19 5.97
C GLY A 225 31.38 11.88 5.75
N GLY A 226 30.47 12.74 6.26
CA GLY A 226 29.04 12.49 6.25
C GLY A 226 28.29 13.19 5.12
N ARG A 227 27.01 12.83 4.96
CA ARG A 227 26.01 13.56 4.15
C ARG A 227 24.86 13.96 5.04
N ASP A 228 24.45 15.20 4.93
CA ASP A 228 23.35 15.75 5.70
C ASP A 228 22.18 16.14 4.78
N TYR A 229 20.98 15.97 5.28
CA TYR A 229 19.75 16.44 4.68
C TYR A 229 18.94 17.25 5.73
N ASP A 230 18.48 18.43 5.37
CA ASP A 230 17.62 19.27 6.19
C ASP A 230 16.45 19.80 5.34
N ALA A 231 15.24 19.29 5.57
CA ALA A 231 14.04 19.74 4.88
C ALA A 231 13.55 21.12 5.37
N GLY A 232 14.09 21.62 6.50
CA GLY A 232 13.52 22.79 7.14
C GLY A 232 12.08 22.58 7.58
N LEU A 233 11.31 23.66 7.67
CA LEU A 233 9.88 23.62 8.04
C LEU A 233 9.02 23.53 6.78
N PHE A 234 8.17 22.50 6.68
CA PHE A 234 7.21 22.33 5.60
C PHE A 234 5.81 21.96 6.12
N PRO A 235 4.73 22.40 5.43
CA PRO A 235 3.37 22.10 5.83
C PRO A 235 2.97 20.67 5.46
N SER A 236 2.12 20.05 6.29
CA SER A 236 1.51 18.75 6.05
C SER A 236 0.03 18.78 6.39
N LEU A 237 -0.79 18.09 5.60
CA LEU A 237 -2.18 17.79 5.94
C LEU A 237 -2.23 16.50 6.74
N THR A 238 -3.04 16.46 7.80
CA THR A 238 -3.18 15.28 8.67
C THR A 238 -4.64 14.89 8.86
N LEU A 239 -4.88 13.59 8.99
CA LEU A 239 -6.15 12.98 9.37
C LEU A 239 -5.89 12.03 10.52
N THR A 240 -6.65 12.16 11.60
CA THR A 240 -6.64 11.26 12.75
C THR A 240 -8.05 10.75 12.99
N LEU A 241 -8.20 9.43 13.08
CA LEU A 241 -9.44 8.78 13.52
C LEU A 241 -9.13 8.04 14.82
N GLU A 242 -9.91 8.28 15.86
CA GLU A 242 -9.80 7.58 17.14
C GLU A 242 -11.14 6.95 17.48
N SER A 243 -11.13 5.74 18.02
CA SER A 243 -12.34 5.03 18.39
C SER A 243 -12.18 4.29 19.71
N PHE A 244 -13.22 4.41 20.55
CA PHE A 244 -13.46 3.57 21.71
C PHE A 244 -14.73 2.75 21.44
N PRO A 245 -14.65 1.63 20.70
CA PRO A 245 -15.84 0.92 20.21
C PRO A 245 -16.78 0.44 21.32
N LEU A 246 -16.28 0.29 22.54
CA LEU A 246 -17.01 -0.12 23.73
C LEU A 246 -17.02 0.99 24.81
N GLY A 247 -16.80 2.22 24.42
CA GLY A 247 -16.64 3.36 25.33
C GLY A 247 -17.88 3.70 26.19
N THR A 248 -19.05 3.32 25.72
CA THR A 248 -20.33 3.49 26.42
C THR A 248 -20.70 2.30 27.33
N SER A 249 -19.89 1.23 27.33
CA SER A 249 -20.13 0.05 28.15
C SER A 249 -19.61 0.24 29.57
N ASP A 250 -20.37 -0.22 30.58
CA ASP A 250 -19.93 -0.28 31.97
C ASP A 250 -18.90 -1.38 32.26
N SER A 251 -18.55 -2.18 31.24
CA SER A 251 -17.64 -3.30 31.39
C SER A 251 -16.17 -2.84 31.44
N ALA A 252 -15.32 -3.69 32.02
CA ALA A 252 -13.87 -3.46 32.07
C ALA A 252 -13.22 -3.29 30.70
N ILE A 253 -13.91 -3.66 29.61
CA ILE A 253 -13.39 -3.56 28.23
C ILE A 253 -13.65 -2.20 27.57
N ARG A 254 -14.32 -1.25 28.23
CA ARG A 254 -14.61 0.10 27.70
C ARG A 254 -13.36 0.87 27.27
N GLY A 255 -12.18 0.52 27.76
CA GLY A 255 -10.89 1.08 27.39
C GLY A 255 -10.28 0.55 26.09
N LEU A 256 -10.96 -0.34 25.36
CA LEU A 256 -10.49 -0.79 24.06
C LEU A 256 -10.37 0.41 23.13
N TYR A 257 -9.20 0.56 22.48
CA TYR A 257 -8.85 1.74 21.73
C TYR A 257 -8.29 1.37 20.36
N ALA A 258 -8.74 2.08 19.34
CA ALA A 258 -8.20 2.02 18.00
C ALA A 258 -7.89 3.45 17.49
N ARG A 259 -6.78 3.60 16.76
CA ARG A 259 -6.40 4.86 16.17
C ARG A 259 -5.81 4.65 14.78
N PHE A 260 -6.21 5.51 13.87
CA PHE A 260 -5.62 5.64 12.53
C PHE A 260 -5.06 7.05 12.38
N ASP A 261 -3.83 7.16 11.90
CA ASP A 261 -3.15 8.40 11.57
C ASP A 261 -2.71 8.40 10.12
N PHE A 262 -2.99 9.46 9.39
CA PHE A 262 -2.48 9.72 8.07
C PHE A 262 -1.95 11.15 7.99
N GLY A 263 -0.84 11.35 7.27
CA GLY A 263 -0.27 12.67 7.02
C GLY A 263 0.46 12.72 5.70
N VAL A 264 0.35 13.83 4.98
CA VAL A 264 1.02 14.05 3.70
C VAL A 264 1.56 15.49 3.60
N SER A 265 2.80 15.63 3.09
CA SER A 265 3.42 16.96 2.87
C SER A 265 2.75 17.72 1.74
N LEU A 266 2.72 19.04 1.85
CA LEU A 266 2.19 19.95 0.85
C LEU A 266 3.32 20.79 0.26
N GLY A 267 3.55 20.68 -1.05
CA GLY A 267 4.47 21.54 -1.79
C GLY A 267 5.94 21.45 -1.35
N LEU A 268 6.36 20.32 -0.76
CA LEU A 268 7.73 20.12 -0.32
C LEU A 268 8.66 20.00 -1.52
N LYS A 269 9.80 20.68 -1.47
CA LYS A 269 10.87 20.63 -2.44
C LYS A 269 12.21 20.48 -1.76
N SER A 270 13.16 19.86 -2.43
CA SER A 270 14.54 19.69 -1.97
C SER A 270 15.50 20.28 -3.00
N GLN A 271 16.70 20.64 -2.56
CA GLN A 271 17.78 21.10 -3.42
C GLN A 271 19.08 20.51 -2.95
N GLU A 272 19.94 20.12 -3.89
CA GLU A 272 21.32 19.74 -3.58
C GLU A 272 22.18 21.00 -3.44
N GLU A 273 23.11 21.00 -2.50
CA GLU A 273 24.09 22.07 -2.31
C GLU A 273 25.48 21.49 -2.59
N ASP A 274 26.23 22.14 -3.45
CA ASP A 274 27.61 21.73 -3.75
C ASP A 274 28.59 22.19 -2.64
N ALA A 275 29.83 21.70 -2.69
CA ALA A 275 30.88 22.04 -1.73
C ALA A 275 31.21 23.54 -1.67
N MET A 276 30.75 24.33 -2.62
CA MET A 276 30.96 25.80 -2.69
C MET A 276 29.73 26.59 -2.22
N GLY A 277 28.65 25.89 -1.82
CA GLY A 277 27.38 26.50 -1.36
C GLY A 277 26.43 26.89 -2.49
N ASN A 278 26.63 26.39 -3.72
CA ASN A 278 25.70 26.66 -4.82
C ASN A 278 24.56 25.65 -4.77
N LEU A 279 23.33 26.16 -4.90
CA LEU A 279 22.11 25.33 -4.94
C LEU A 279 21.89 24.78 -6.35
N GLY A 280 21.62 23.49 -6.42
CA GLY A 280 21.19 22.79 -7.62
C GLY A 280 19.72 23.07 -7.99
N PRO A 281 19.17 22.37 -8.98
CA PRO A 281 17.77 22.51 -9.34
C PRO A 281 16.85 22.06 -8.20
N GLU A 282 15.64 22.62 -8.17
CA GLU A 282 14.59 22.14 -7.26
C GLU A 282 14.14 20.73 -7.65
N LEU A 283 14.14 19.83 -6.69
CA LEU A 283 13.68 18.45 -6.81
C LEU A 283 12.30 18.32 -6.15
N SER A 284 11.37 17.67 -6.82
CA SER A 284 10.07 17.35 -6.22
C SER A 284 10.28 16.37 -5.07
N THR A 285 9.63 16.65 -3.95
CA THR A 285 9.77 15.84 -2.74
C THR A 285 8.41 15.60 -2.13
N THR A 286 8.15 14.37 -1.74
CA THR A 286 6.89 13.96 -1.10
C THR A 286 7.20 13.23 0.19
N ALA A 287 6.51 13.61 1.26
CA ALA A 287 6.55 12.88 2.52
C ALA A 287 5.14 12.46 2.92
N TYR A 288 4.95 11.20 3.29
CA TYR A 288 3.71 10.73 3.89
C TYR A 288 3.97 9.80 5.06
N GLN A 289 3.02 9.77 5.98
CA GLN A 289 3.00 8.83 7.10
C GLN A 289 1.63 8.19 7.20
N LEU A 290 1.61 6.92 7.57
CA LEU A 290 0.41 6.15 7.84
C LEU A 290 0.65 5.30 9.07
N GLY A 291 -0.33 5.25 9.99
CA GLY A 291 -0.25 4.43 11.18
C GLY A 291 -1.62 3.90 11.59
N ILE A 292 -1.65 2.63 12.01
CA ILE A 292 -2.82 2.00 12.62
C ILE A 292 -2.38 1.47 13.97
N HIS A 293 -3.11 1.82 15.01
CA HIS A 293 -2.78 1.45 16.39
C HIS A 293 -4.01 0.84 17.05
N LEU A 294 -3.79 -0.23 17.78
CA LEU A 294 -4.77 -0.89 18.63
C LEU A 294 -4.21 -0.99 20.04
N GLY A 295 -5.06 -0.94 21.03
CA GLY A 295 -4.62 -1.07 22.41
C GLY A 295 -5.73 -1.00 23.41
N TYR A 296 -5.32 -0.83 24.64
CA TYR A 296 -6.23 -0.69 25.76
C TYR A 296 -5.75 0.44 26.64
N LEU A 297 -6.61 1.43 26.84
CA LEU A 297 -6.40 2.56 27.74
C LEU A 297 -7.30 2.38 28.97
N TYR A 298 -6.72 1.92 30.07
CA TYR A 298 -7.45 1.75 31.32
C TYR A 298 -7.99 3.09 31.83
N PRO A 299 -9.31 3.28 31.88
CA PRO A 299 -9.91 4.50 32.40
C PRO A 299 -9.94 4.46 33.93
N PHE A 300 -9.40 5.47 34.58
CA PHE A 300 -9.54 5.66 36.00
C PHE A 300 -10.92 6.23 36.33
N GLU A 301 -11.28 6.19 37.61
CA GLU A 301 -12.59 6.60 38.12
C GLU A 301 -13.04 7.97 37.56
N GLY A 302 -14.27 8.04 37.09
CA GLY A 302 -14.85 9.23 36.49
C GLY A 302 -14.13 9.71 35.21
N ASP A 303 -13.37 8.83 34.54
CA ASP A 303 -12.57 9.15 33.35
C ASP A 303 -11.59 10.34 33.53
N ALA A 304 -11.12 10.53 34.77
CA ALA A 304 -10.17 11.62 35.08
C ALA A 304 -8.84 11.44 34.35
N ALA A 305 -8.40 10.20 34.18
CA ALA A 305 -7.19 9.84 33.47
C ALA A 305 -7.33 8.48 32.79
N ARG A 306 -6.50 8.23 31.80
CA ARG A 306 -6.37 6.91 31.11
C ARG A 306 -4.89 6.62 30.95
N ILE A 307 -4.50 5.37 31.11
CA ILE A 307 -3.14 4.90 30.83
C ILE A 307 -3.20 3.53 30.18
N GLY A 308 -2.36 3.25 29.22
CA GLY A 308 -2.38 1.94 28.61
C GLY A 308 -1.27 1.68 27.62
N ALA A 309 -1.36 0.52 26.98
CA ALA A 309 -0.40 0.05 25.99
C ALA A 309 -1.04 0.00 24.60
N LEU A 310 -0.24 0.31 23.60
CA LEU A 310 -0.61 0.32 22.21
C LEU A 310 0.34 -0.56 21.41
N VAL A 311 -0.19 -1.28 20.45
CA VAL A 311 0.57 -1.92 19.38
C VAL A 311 0.05 -1.38 18.06
N GLY A 312 0.94 -1.14 17.11
CA GLY A 312 0.54 -0.57 15.83
C GLY A 312 1.48 -0.96 14.71
N PHE A 313 1.00 -0.77 13.49
CA PHE A 313 1.77 -0.90 12.27
C PHE A 313 1.77 0.44 11.53
N GLY A 314 2.91 0.79 10.92
CA GLY A 314 3.00 2.06 10.22
C GLY A 314 4.02 2.08 9.10
N VAL A 315 3.88 3.12 8.29
CA VAL A 315 4.80 3.47 7.21
C VAL A 315 5.10 4.95 7.29
N ASP A 316 6.40 5.29 7.32
CA ASP A 316 6.89 6.66 7.11
C ASP A 316 7.70 6.67 5.81
N SER A 317 7.28 7.46 4.84
CA SER A 317 7.94 7.57 3.54
C SER A 317 8.37 9.01 3.27
N PHE A 318 9.55 9.12 2.71
CA PHE A 318 10.12 10.37 2.25
C PHE A 318 10.81 10.13 0.91
N SER A 319 10.17 10.57 -0.17
CA SER A 319 10.62 10.36 -1.53
C SER A 319 11.12 11.67 -2.12
N ILE A 320 12.34 11.66 -2.63
CA ILE A 320 12.97 12.76 -3.37
C ILE A 320 13.15 12.27 -4.81
N ASP A 321 12.89 13.14 -5.81
CA ASP A 321 13.21 12.86 -7.21
C ASP A 321 14.68 12.47 -7.37
N GLU A 322 15.05 11.85 -8.50
CA GLU A 322 16.40 11.37 -8.76
C GLU A 322 17.47 12.42 -8.41
N ASN A 323 18.35 12.04 -7.48
CA ASN A 323 19.42 12.89 -6.98
C ASN A 323 20.65 12.04 -6.64
N THR A 324 21.79 12.71 -6.41
CA THR A 324 23.08 12.02 -6.14
C THR A 324 23.47 12.01 -4.66
N THR A 325 22.70 12.69 -3.80
CA THR A 325 23.13 12.98 -2.43
C THR A 325 22.40 12.12 -1.40
N MET A 326 21.07 12.11 -1.42
CA MET A 326 20.26 11.44 -0.40
C MET A 326 19.13 10.62 -1.05
N PRO A 327 19.17 9.30 -0.99
CA PRO A 327 18.12 8.44 -1.52
C PRO A 327 16.81 8.59 -0.75
N SER A 328 15.73 8.16 -1.38
CA SER A 328 14.41 8.08 -0.74
C SER A 328 14.43 7.09 0.42
N SER A 329 13.68 7.39 1.48
CA SER A 329 13.54 6.48 2.63
C SER A 329 12.09 6.04 2.79
N LYS A 330 11.89 4.78 3.18
CA LYS A 330 10.58 4.22 3.49
C LYS A 330 10.71 3.26 4.68
N TYR A 331 10.32 3.73 5.85
CA TYR A 331 10.33 2.94 7.07
C TYR A 331 8.99 2.22 7.22
N THR A 332 9.00 0.89 7.19
CA THR A 332 7.85 0.05 7.54
C THR A 332 8.12 -0.56 8.90
N PHE A 333 7.24 -0.38 9.86
CA PHE A 333 7.53 -0.71 11.25
C PHE A 333 6.32 -1.25 12.02
N LEU A 334 6.62 -2.11 13.01
CA LEU A 334 5.74 -2.40 14.13
C LEU A 334 6.05 -1.40 15.26
N ARG A 335 5.03 -0.79 15.82
CA ARG A 335 5.14 0.11 16.98
C ARG A 335 4.60 -0.58 18.23
N VAL A 336 5.38 -0.56 19.29
CA VAL A 336 4.92 -0.94 20.63
C VAL A 336 5.08 0.27 21.53
N GLY A 337 4.03 0.66 22.24
CA GLY A 337 4.07 1.92 22.95
C GLY A 337 3.15 1.98 24.16
N LEU A 338 3.28 3.06 24.88
CA LEU A 338 2.44 3.46 26.01
C LEU A 338 1.76 4.77 25.67
N ALA A 339 0.55 4.95 26.18
CA ALA A 339 -0.15 6.23 26.10
C ALA A 339 -0.82 6.54 27.43
N ALA A 340 -0.87 7.80 27.74
CA ALA A 340 -1.59 8.33 28.89
C ALA A 340 -2.31 9.61 28.48
N ASP A 341 -3.52 9.79 28.98
CA ASP A 341 -4.21 11.07 28.91
C ASP A 341 -4.85 11.42 30.26
N ALA A 342 -4.99 12.70 30.51
CA ALA A 342 -5.58 13.22 31.72
C ALA A 342 -6.51 14.40 31.40
N ARG A 343 -7.66 14.42 32.05
CA ARG A 343 -8.59 15.53 32.00
C ARG A 343 -8.07 16.67 32.86
N LEU A 344 -7.84 17.82 32.23
CA LEU A 344 -7.36 19.02 32.89
C LEU A 344 -8.53 19.94 33.31
N TYR A 345 -9.55 20.02 32.45
CA TYR A 345 -10.72 20.84 32.70
C TYR A 345 -11.94 20.26 31.98
N GLU A 346 -12.85 19.65 32.73
CA GLU A 346 -14.07 18.99 32.20
C GLU A 346 -13.82 18.22 30.90
N ASN A 347 -14.71 18.29 29.92
CA ASN A 347 -14.50 17.74 28.57
C ASN A 347 -13.77 18.74 27.64
N LEU A 348 -13.60 19.98 28.09
CA LEU A 348 -13.02 21.05 27.31
C LEU A 348 -11.51 20.93 27.13
N LEU A 349 -10.79 20.31 28.07
CA LEU A 349 -9.33 20.23 27.95
C LEU A 349 -8.78 18.92 28.55
N ARG A 350 -8.10 18.17 27.73
CA ARG A 350 -7.33 16.98 28.11
C ARG A 350 -5.90 17.10 27.61
N ALA A 351 -4.95 16.59 28.38
CA ALA A 351 -3.57 16.43 27.95
C ALA A 351 -3.31 14.95 27.63
N ARG A 352 -2.59 14.69 26.54
CA ARG A 352 -2.14 13.36 26.16
C ARG A 352 -0.64 13.32 26.01
N ALA A 353 -0.03 12.22 26.38
CA ALA A 353 1.34 11.88 26.07
C ALA A 353 1.39 10.43 25.58
N ASP A 354 2.18 10.16 24.57
CA ASP A 354 2.46 8.83 24.10
C ASP A 354 3.94 8.63 23.78
N PHE A 355 4.43 7.42 23.98
CA PHE A 355 5.78 6.97 23.65
C PHE A 355 5.68 5.67 22.88
N GLY A 356 6.44 5.52 21.82
CA GLY A 356 6.50 4.29 21.04
C GLY A 356 7.92 3.90 20.65
N TYR A 357 8.20 2.60 20.70
CA TYR A 357 9.37 2.02 20.08
C TYR A 357 8.97 1.39 18.74
N ARG A 358 9.75 1.65 17.68
CA ARG A 358 9.48 1.21 16.31
C ARG A 358 10.49 0.15 15.90
N ILE A 359 10.00 -1.06 15.71
CA ILE A 359 10.75 -2.20 15.17
C ILE A 359 10.60 -2.13 13.66
N THR A 360 11.66 -1.75 12.95
CA THR A 360 11.59 -1.47 11.51
C THR A 360 11.94 -2.72 10.69
N PHE A 361 11.15 -3.02 9.67
CA PHE A 361 11.33 -4.17 8.78
C PHE A 361 11.94 -3.79 7.43
N GLY A 362 12.03 -2.51 7.11
CA GLY A 362 12.61 -2.02 5.87
C GLY A 362 12.90 -0.53 5.92
N VAL A 363 13.89 -0.10 5.15
CA VAL A 363 14.37 1.30 5.08
C VAL A 363 14.26 1.90 3.67
N GLY A 364 13.63 1.18 2.72
CA GLY A 364 13.49 1.61 1.33
C GLY A 364 14.81 1.66 0.57
N ASP A 365 15.01 2.71 -0.24
CA ASP A 365 16.17 2.87 -1.11
C ASP A 365 17.47 3.18 -0.35
N LEU A 366 17.42 3.39 0.97
CA LEU A 366 18.60 3.61 1.80
C LEU A 366 19.52 2.37 1.80
N SER A 367 18.95 1.15 1.87
CA SER A 367 19.71 -0.09 1.88
C SER A 367 20.56 -0.28 0.60
N PRO A 368 19.99 -0.29 -0.62
CA PRO A 368 20.79 -0.44 -1.82
C PRO A 368 21.74 0.74 -2.07
N ALA A 369 21.46 1.92 -1.54
CA ALA A 369 22.29 3.09 -1.71
C ALA A 369 23.50 3.10 -0.78
N PHE A 370 23.34 2.71 0.48
CA PHE A 370 24.38 2.85 1.50
C PHE A 370 24.96 1.53 2.03
N GLY A 371 24.24 0.40 1.88
CA GLY A 371 24.74 -0.92 2.30
C GLY A 371 23.69 -1.99 2.01
N GLU A 372 24.13 -3.24 1.79
CA GLU A 372 23.23 -4.35 1.40
C GLU A 372 22.22 -4.70 2.50
N ASP A 373 22.63 -4.58 3.78
CA ASP A 373 21.81 -4.88 4.95
C ASP A 373 21.68 -3.64 5.83
N GLY A 374 20.60 -2.88 5.66
CA GLY A 374 20.26 -1.79 6.58
C GLY A 374 19.31 -2.28 7.67
N SER A 375 19.77 -2.34 8.92
CA SER A 375 18.90 -2.57 10.06
C SER A 375 18.51 -1.26 10.72
N ALA A 376 17.22 -1.07 11.01
CA ALA A 376 16.74 0.17 11.60
C ALA A 376 15.88 -0.09 12.84
N SER A 377 16.00 0.81 13.79
CA SER A 377 15.07 0.93 14.91
C SER A 377 14.73 2.40 15.12
N GLY A 378 13.63 2.65 15.77
CA GLY A 378 13.21 4.02 16.04
C GLY A 378 12.43 4.16 17.32
N PHE A 379 12.21 5.41 17.72
CA PHE A 379 11.25 5.76 18.75
C PHE A 379 10.51 7.02 18.37
N ASP A 380 9.33 7.17 18.92
CA ASP A 380 8.54 8.39 18.83
C ASP A 380 7.98 8.83 20.18
N VAL A 381 7.76 10.13 20.29
CA VAL A 381 7.11 10.76 21.43
C VAL A 381 6.04 11.70 20.89
N GLY A 382 4.83 11.59 21.41
CA GLY A 382 3.73 12.50 21.15
C GLY A 382 3.29 13.22 22.43
N ILE A 383 2.97 14.51 22.30
CA ILE A 383 2.32 15.28 23.34
C ILE A 383 1.20 16.07 22.70
N GLY A 384 0.05 16.16 23.33
CA GLY A 384 -1.09 16.90 22.80
C GLY A 384 -1.98 17.48 23.88
N LEU A 385 -2.65 18.56 23.51
CA LEU A 385 -3.79 19.12 24.21
C LEU A 385 -4.99 19.01 23.27
N TYR A 386 -6.08 18.49 23.75
CA TYR A 386 -7.30 18.33 22.94
C TYR A 386 -8.54 18.49 23.81
N GLY A 387 -9.66 18.74 23.17
CA GLY A 387 -10.93 18.87 23.84
C GLY A 387 -12.09 18.78 22.86
N ALA A 388 -13.29 18.73 23.41
CA ALA A 388 -14.52 18.78 22.66
C ALA A 388 -15.49 19.77 23.30
N LEU A 389 -16.28 20.46 22.46
CA LEU A 389 -17.39 21.30 22.88
C LEU A 389 -18.66 20.45 22.94
N ASP A 390 -19.67 20.90 23.69
CA ASP A 390 -20.95 20.18 23.87
C ASP A 390 -21.67 19.82 22.59
N MET A 391 -21.40 20.54 21.49
CA MET A 391 -21.92 20.20 20.15
C MET A 391 -21.12 19.13 19.39
N GLY A 392 -20.16 18.44 20.03
CA GLY A 392 -19.31 17.43 19.42
C GLY A 392 -18.10 17.97 18.65
N LEU A 393 -17.96 19.28 18.48
CA LEU A 393 -16.80 19.88 17.80
C LEU A 393 -15.55 19.64 18.65
N SER A 394 -14.59 18.93 18.08
CA SER A 394 -13.31 18.58 18.71
C SER A 394 -12.18 19.45 18.15
N TYR A 395 -11.21 19.75 19.00
CA TYR A 395 -10.01 20.52 18.64
C TYR A 395 -8.77 19.92 19.31
N GLY A 396 -7.62 20.15 18.72
CA GLY A 396 -6.36 19.66 19.25
C GLY A 396 -5.14 20.45 18.81
N LEU A 397 -4.17 20.52 19.71
CA LEU A 397 -2.80 20.94 19.45
C LEU A 397 -1.92 19.72 19.71
N ARG A 398 -1.08 19.33 18.75
CA ARG A 398 -0.17 18.21 18.94
C ARG A 398 1.26 18.60 18.62
N PHE A 399 2.17 17.96 19.35
CA PHE A 399 3.60 17.95 19.12
C PHE A 399 4.05 16.51 18.99
N GLY A 400 4.91 16.22 18.02
CA GLY A 400 5.47 14.89 17.82
C GLY A 400 6.94 14.96 17.47
N PHE A 401 7.69 13.99 17.97
CA PHE A 401 9.08 13.77 17.63
C PHE A 401 9.28 12.31 17.27
N THR A 402 9.99 12.06 16.18
CA THR A 402 10.36 10.69 15.74
C THR A 402 11.84 10.67 15.42
N ARG A 403 12.52 9.58 15.81
CA ARG A 403 13.92 9.33 15.46
C ARG A 403 14.09 7.89 15.05
N TYR A 404 14.79 7.69 13.93
CA TYR A 404 15.31 6.40 13.49
C TYR A 404 16.82 6.39 13.61
N SER A 405 17.39 5.24 13.97
CA SER A 405 18.80 4.92 13.87
C SER A 405 18.95 3.72 12.97
N ILE A 406 19.81 3.83 11.97
CA ILE A 406 20.02 2.81 10.94
C ILE A 406 21.49 2.46 10.95
N ASP A 407 21.81 1.17 11.05
CA ASP A 407 23.16 0.63 10.89
C ASP A 407 23.26 -0.05 9.52
N PHE A 408 24.30 0.23 8.77
CA PHE A 408 24.54 -0.36 7.46
C PHE A 408 25.69 -1.37 7.50
N SER A 409 25.60 -2.39 6.63
CA SER A 409 26.69 -3.31 6.35
C SER A 409 26.90 -3.45 4.84
N GLY A 410 28.12 -3.72 4.44
CA GLY A 410 28.46 -3.84 3.02
C GLY A 410 28.71 -2.48 2.34
N VAL A 411 28.77 -2.50 1.02
CA VAL A 411 29.04 -1.32 0.18
C VAL A 411 27.82 -1.04 -0.70
N GLY A 412 27.19 0.10 -0.50
CA GLY A 412 26.05 0.52 -1.32
C GLY A 412 26.46 1.16 -2.64
N MET A 413 25.57 1.14 -3.63
CA MET A 413 25.79 1.75 -4.95
C MET A 413 25.93 3.28 -4.91
N GLY A 414 25.35 3.93 -3.91
CA GLY A 414 25.40 5.39 -3.71
C GLY A 414 26.60 5.86 -2.86
N SER A 415 27.38 4.95 -2.32
CA SER A 415 28.59 5.30 -1.57
C SER A 415 29.67 5.76 -2.54
N PRO A 416 30.44 6.81 -2.21
CA PRO A 416 31.63 7.18 -2.99
C PRO A 416 32.61 6.01 -3.11
N ALA A 417 33.40 5.96 -4.17
CA ALA A 417 34.43 4.94 -4.33
C ALA A 417 35.34 4.91 -3.09
N ALA A 418 35.49 3.73 -2.49
CA ALA A 418 36.28 3.48 -1.27
C ALA A 418 35.66 4.06 0.05
N ALA A 419 34.42 4.45 0.08
CA ALA A 419 33.70 4.80 1.30
C ALA A 419 32.59 3.77 1.60
N THR A 420 32.36 3.50 2.90
CA THR A 420 31.26 2.68 3.39
C THR A 420 30.41 3.51 4.34
N ALA A 421 29.09 3.42 4.20
CA ALA A 421 28.20 3.99 5.20
C ALA A 421 28.25 3.10 6.46
N THR A 422 28.37 3.74 7.62
CA THR A 422 28.41 3.04 8.91
C THR A 422 27.06 3.13 9.59
N ASP A 423 26.55 4.34 9.76
CA ASP A 423 25.27 4.59 10.41
C ASP A 423 24.55 5.81 9.85
N MET A 424 23.25 5.88 10.11
CA MET A 424 22.43 7.03 9.77
C MET A 424 21.47 7.33 10.91
N THR A 425 21.31 8.61 11.17
CA THR A 425 20.23 9.12 12.03
C THR A 425 19.24 9.90 11.19
N ASP A 426 17.95 9.57 11.32
CA ASP A 426 16.86 10.30 10.69
C ASP A 426 15.86 10.76 11.77
N ARG A 427 15.60 12.06 11.87
CA ARG A 427 14.73 12.65 12.87
C ARG A 427 13.73 13.60 12.25
N SER A 428 12.51 13.55 12.73
CA SER A 428 11.45 14.50 12.37
C SER A 428 10.78 15.06 13.60
N LEU A 429 10.32 16.29 13.45
CA LEU A 429 9.55 16.99 14.45
C LEU A 429 8.32 17.57 13.77
N ASN A 430 7.17 17.49 14.43
CA ASN A 430 5.92 18.08 13.94
C ASN A 430 5.17 18.80 15.05
N VAL A 431 4.55 19.90 14.67
CA VAL A 431 3.63 20.70 15.51
C VAL A 431 2.40 21.01 14.69
N GLY A 432 1.22 20.71 15.19
CA GLY A 432 0.00 20.86 14.39
C GLY A 432 -1.23 21.22 15.18
N LEU A 433 -2.18 21.81 14.46
CA LEU A 433 -3.52 22.11 14.92
C LEU A 433 -4.52 21.21 14.19
N GLN A 434 -5.48 20.67 14.92
CA GLN A 434 -6.49 19.76 14.41
C GLN A 434 -7.89 20.26 14.82
N LEU A 435 -8.85 20.08 13.93
CA LEU A 435 -10.27 20.29 14.17
C LEU A 435 -11.03 19.05 13.72
N GLY A 436 -12.10 18.73 14.40
CA GLY A 436 -12.85 17.51 14.09
C GLY A 436 -14.19 17.43 14.79
N TYR A 437 -14.72 16.23 14.81
CA TYR A 437 -16.02 15.92 15.40
C TYR A 437 -15.97 14.61 16.18
N ALA A 438 -16.60 14.61 17.36
CA ALA A 438 -16.78 13.43 18.21
C ALA A 438 -18.23 12.94 18.11
N LEU A 439 -18.41 11.63 17.87
CA LEU A 439 -19.69 10.91 17.74
C LEU A 439 -19.87 9.92 18.89
#